data_8cf669f78a09835eb24c714c97d96daa
#
_entry.id   8cf669f78a09835eb24c714c97d96daa
#
_cell.length_a   1.000
_cell.length_b   1.000
_cell.length_c   1.000
_cell.angle_alpha   90.00
_cell.angle_beta   90.00
_cell.angle_gamma   90.00
#
_symmetry.space_group_name_H-M   'P 1'
#
loop_
_entity.id
_entity.type
_entity.pdbx_description
1 polymer ?
#
loop_
_entity_poly.entity_id
_entity_poly.type
_entity_poly.pdbx_seq_one_letter_code
_entity_poly.pdbx_strand_id
1 'polypeptide(L)'
;MQPEVLAFFHADSNTFTYVVADAATGAAAVIDPALDYAADTSQVGTRAAQAIVDAVTHHGWQVQWLLETHAHADHLSAAQWLKQHWPQARIGIGDGIRDVQQTLAPRCALPDDFRADGSQFDHLFADDERFELGTLQVRVIAVPGHTSDSIAYLIGDALFPGDSLFMPDAGTARCDFPGGDARQLFASIQRMYALPADTRVFVCHDYGPGGREVAYQTSIGEQRRSNIHVRDGVEIEAFVAQRQARDATLPEPRLIRPALQTNLQAGRCDGVLG
;
A
#
# COMPACT_ATOMS: atom_id res chain seq x y z
N MET A 1 14.56 -16.12 6.83
CA MET A 1 15.48 -15.52 5.83
C MET A 1 15.09 -14.07 5.67
N GLN A 2 16.06 -13.17 5.45
CA GLN A 2 15.78 -11.75 5.27
C GLN A 2 15.67 -11.44 3.78
N PRO A 3 14.60 -10.78 3.31
CA PRO A 3 14.54 -10.27 1.95
C PRO A 3 15.47 -9.08 1.76
N GLU A 4 15.98 -8.91 0.53
CA GLU A 4 16.51 -7.64 0.05
C GLU A 4 15.35 -6.70 -0.26
N VAL A 5 15.47 -5.43 0.18
CA VAL A 5 14.41 -4.43 -0.01
C VAL A 5 15.03 -3.17 -0.59
N LEU A 6 14.52 -2.74 -1.74
CA LEU A 6 14.80 -1.42 -2.31
C LEU A 6 13.57 -0.53 -2.14
N ALA A 7 13.77 0.70 -1.70
CA ALA A 7 12.73 1.70 -1.50
C ALA A 7 12.84 2.80 -2.57
N PHE A 8 11.72 3.15 -3.20
CA PHE A 8 11.61 4.21 -4.21
C PHE A 8 10.63 5.26 -3.72
N PHE A 9 11.11 6.45 -3.41
CA PHE A 9 10.26 7.53 -2.92
C PHE A 9 9.67 8.33 -4.08
N HIS A 10 8.34 8.38 -4.13
CA HIS A 10 7.58 9.21 -5.05
C HIS A 10 7.19 10.51 -4.35
N ALA A 11 7.93 11.60 -4.62
CA ALA A 11 7.83 12.86 -3.90
C ALA A 11 6.46 13.55 -4.06
N ASP A 12 5.79 13.38 -5.20
CA ASP A 12 4.51 14.06 -5.49
C ASP A 12 3.34 13.54 -4.65
N SER A 13 3.40 12.27 -4.21
CA SER A 13 2.41 11.64 -3.32
C SER A 13 2.97 11.31 -1.92
N ASN A 14 4.27 11.55 -1.68
CA ASN A 14 4.99 11.12 -0.47
C ASN A 14 4.90 9.61 -0.20
N THR A 15 4.80 8.80 -1.25
CA THR A 15 4.63 7.35 -1.21
C THR A 15 5.96 6.64 -1.44
N PHE A 16 6.16 5.51 -0.78
CA PHE A 16 7.23 4.57 -1.09
C PHE A 16 6.69 3.36 -1.85
N THR A 17 7.27 3.09 -3.01
CA THR A 17 7.18 1.78 -3.67
C THR A 17 8.35 0.92 -3.22
N TYR A 18 8.11 -0.38 -3.02
CA TYR A 18 9.17 -1.30 -2.64
C TYR A 18 9.39 -2.38 -3.69
N VAL A 19 10.65 -2.72 -3.95
CA VAL A 19 11.04 -3.97 -4.61
C VAL A 19 11.60 -4.88 -3.53
N VAL A 20 11.01 -6.06 -3.39
CA VAL A 20 11.38 -7.06 -2.38
C VAL A 20 11.84 -8.31 -3.09
N ALA A 21 13.07 -8.75 -2.82
CA ALA A 21 13.66 -9.88 -3.54
C ALA A 21 14.21 -10.95 -2.59
N ASP A 22 14.09 -12.19 -3.03
CA ASP A 22 14.82 -13.32 -2.48
C ASP A 22 16.22 -13.38 -3.09
N ALA A 23 17.24 -13.04 -2.30
CA ALA A 23 18.63 -13.07 -2.75
C ALA A 23 19.11 -14.44 -3.23
N ALA A 24 18.47 -15.53 -2.76
CA ALA A 24 18.89 -16.89 -3.13
C ALA A 24 18.40 -17.29 -4.53
N THR A 25 17.27 -16.78 -4.98
CA THR A 25 16.62 -17.18 -6.25
C THR A 25 16.50 -16.05 -7.25
N GLY A 26 16.60 -14.79 -6.81
CA GLY A 26 16.30 -13.62 -7.62
C GLY A 26 14.82 -13.38 -7.87
N ALA A 27 13.92 -14.17 -7.24
CA ALA A 27 12.48 -13.93 -7.29
C ALA A 27 12.14 -12.63 -6.58
N ALA A 28 11.32 -11.77 -7.20
CA ALA A 28 11.00 -10.45 -6.66
C ALA A 28 9.51 -10.14 -6.73
N ALA A 29 9.06 -9.25 -5.83
CA ALA A 29 7.76 -8.60 -5.84
C ALA A 29 7.95 -7.08 -5.83
N VAL A 30 7.02 -6.36 -6.46
CA VAL A 30 6.89 -4.90 -6.34
C VAL A 30 5.65 -4.61 -5.52
N ILE A 31 5.77 -3.74 -4.51
CA ILE A 31 4.66 -3.39 -3.59
C ILE A 31 4.32 -1.91 -3.75
N ASP A 32 3.05 -1.61 -3.92
CA ASP A 32 2.43 -0.27 -4.07
C ASP A 32 3.16 0.60 -5.11
N PRO A 33 3.25 0.14 -6.38
CA PRO A 33 3.94 0.88 -7.42
C PRO A 33 3.18 2.12 -7.85
N ALA A 34 3.83 3.30 -7.84
CA ALA A 34 3.23 4.57 -8.21
C ALA A 34 3.58 5.01 -9.64
N LEU A 35 2.59 5.62 -10.33
CA LEU A 35 2.79 6.41 -11.56
C LEU A 35 2.93 7.89 -11.22
N ASP A 36 3.73 8.61 -12.00
CA ASP A 36 3.69 10.07 -12.00
C ASP A 36 2.34 10.55 -12.59
N TYR A 37 1.76 11.60 -12.02
CA TYR A 37 0.53 12.21 -12.54
C TYR A 37 0.51 13.72 -12.36
N ALA A 38 0.42 14.44 -13.48
CA ALA A 38 0.28 15.88 -13.51
C ALA A 38 -1.21 16.27 -13.50
N ALA A 39 -1.71 16.69 -12.33
CA ALA A 39 -3.14 16.95 -12.13
C ALA A 39 -3.68 18.13 -12.95
N ASP A 40 -2.83 19.09 -13.35
CA ASP A 40 -3.16 20.27 -14.15
C ASP A 40 -3.36 19.94 -15.64
N THR A 41 -2.67 18.92 -16.14
CA THR A 41 -2.74 18.48 -17.53
C THR A 41 -3.39 17.10 -17.70
N SER A 42 -3.73 16.44 -16.62
CA SER A 42 -4.21 15.03 -16.58
C SER A 42 -3.25 14.05 -17.26
N GLN A 43 -1.96 14.37 -17.28
CA GLN A 43 -0.96 13.52 -17.94
C GLN A 43 -0.38 12.50 -16.97
N VAL A 44 -0.37 11.24 -17.40
CA VAL A 44 0.31 10.15 -16.71
C VAL A 44 1.76 10.09 -17.17
N GLY A 45 2.69 10.04 -16.22
CA GLY A 45 4.10 9.81 -16.44
C GLY A 45 4.54 8.45 -15.90
N THR A 46 5.66 7.95 -16.38
CA THR A 46 6.18 6.62 -16.02
C THR A 46 7.60 6.65 -15.45
N ARG A 47 8.11 7.84 -15.13
CA ARG A 47 9.50 8.00 -14.66
C ARG A 47 9.74 7.23 -13.37
N ALA A 48 8.80 7.31 -12.40
CA ALA A 48 8.90 6.57 -11.13
C ALA A 48 8.88 5.05 -11.38
N ALA A 49 7.95 4.56 -12.20
CA ALA A 49 7.85 3.15 -12.56
C ALA A 49 9.05 2.66 -13.37
N GLN A 50 9.61 3.50 -14.27
CA GLN A 50 10.82 3.17 -15.04
C GLN A 50 12.04 2.95 -14.13
N ALA A 51 12.20 3.75 -13.08
CA ALA A 51 13.28 3.56 -12.11
C ALA A 51 13.23 2.17 -11.44
N ILE A 52 12.01 1.64 -11.21
CA ILE A 52 11.81 0.28 -10.68
C ILE A 52 12.28 -0.76 -11.72
N VAL A 53 11.90 -0.60 -13.00
CA VAL A 53 12.32 -1.49 -14.09
C VAL A 53 13.84 -1.51 -14.22
N ASP A 54 14.47 -0.34 -14.18
CA ASP A 54 15.92 -0.20 -14.29
C ASP A 54 16.64 -0.91 -13.13
N ALA A 55 16.15 -0.74 -11.89
CA ALA A 55 16.74 -1.39 -10.72
C ALA A 55 16.57 -2.91 -10.75
N VAL A 56 15.38 -3.41 -11.07
CA VAL A 56 15.12 -4.86 -11.21
C VAL A 56 16.02 -5.46 -12.30
N THR A 57 16.17 -4.77 -13.44
CA THR A 57 17.05 -5.20 -14.53
C THR A 57 18.51 -5.21 -14.10
N HIS A 58 18.96 -4.17 -13.40
CA HIS A 58 20.35 -4.07 -12.90
C HIS A 58 20.71 -5.23 -11.95
N HIS A 59 19.76 -5.61 -11.07
CA HIS A 59 19.95 -6.74 -10.14
C HIS A 59 19.72 -8.11 -10.78
N GLY A 60 19.16 -8.18 -12.00
CA GLY A 60 18.82 -9.43 -12.68
C GLY A 60 17.68 -10.19 -12.01
N TRP A 61 16.81 -9.49 -11.25
CA TRP A 61 15.69 -10.10 -10.55
C TRP A 61 14.53 -10.43 -11.49
N GLN A 62 13.71 -11.40 -11.07
CA GLN A 62 12.52 -11.86 -11.79
C GLN A 62 11.27 -11.51 -11.00
N VAL A 63 10.53 -10.51 -11.47
CA VAL A 63 9.28 -10.08 -10.80
C VAL A 63 8.21 -11.14 -11.04
N GLN A 64 7.71 -11.70 -9.95
CA GLN A 64 6.61 -12.69 -9.91
C GLN A 64 5.29 -12.03 -9.50
N TRP A 65 5.35 -10.96 -8.70
CA TRP A 65 4.19 -10.30 -8.13
C TRP A 65 4.29 -8.78 -8.23
N LEU A 66 3.15 -8.18 -8.54
CA LEU A 66 2.85 -6.76 -8.41
C LEU A 66 1.74 -6.67 -7.35
N LEU A 67 2.08 -6.20 -6.16
CA LEU A 67 1.23 -6.29 -4.98
C LEU A 67 0.71 -4.90 -4.60
N GLU A 68 -0.59 -4.80 -4.35
CA GLU A 68 -1.22 -3.61 -3.79
C GLU A 68 -1.63 -3.91 -2.34
N THR A 69 -1.35 -3.00 -1.43
CA THR A 69 -1.82 -3.13 -0.05
C THR A 69 -3.29 -2.76 0.09
N HIS A 70 -3.79 -1.86 -0.73
CA HIS A 70 -5.18 -1.41 -0.80
C HIS A 70 -5.44 -0.59 -2.08
N ALA A 71 -6.68 -0.19 -2.32
CA ALA A 71 -7.01 0.75 -3.39
C ALA A 71 -6.64 2.19 -2.98
N HIS A 72 -5.44 2.63 -3.34
CA HIS A 72 -4.89 3.95 -3.00
C HIS A 72 -5.76 5.10 -3.55
N ALA A 73 -5.90 6.18 -2.75
CA ALA A 73 -6.66 7.37 -3.11
C ALA A 73 -5.79 8.60 -3.43
N ASP A 74 -4.48 8.50 -3.28
CA ASP A 74 -3.53 9.61 -3.34
C ASP A 74 -2.51 9.51 -4.49
N HIS A 75 -2.36 8.32 -5.10
CA HIS A 75 -1.55 8.09 -6.29
C HIS A 75 -2.18 7.03 -7.22
N LEU A 76 -1.77 7.04 -8.47
CA LEU A 76 -2.17 6.04 -9.46
C LEU A 76 -1.22 4.86 -9.41
N SER A 77 -1.75 3.63 -9.41
CA SER A 77 -0.94 2.41 -9.46
C SER A 77 -0.27 2.23 -10.83
N ALA A 78 1.01 1.84 -10.80
CA ALA A 78 1.77 1.46 -11.97
C ALA A 78 1.65 -0.04 -12.33
N ALA A 79 0.84 -0.84 -11.63
CA ALA A 79 0.84 -2.29 -11.76
C ALA A 79 0.60 -2.76 -13.21
N GLN A 80 -0.39 -2.19 -13.93
CA GLN A 80 -0.64 -2.58 -15.33
C GLN A 80 0.50 -2.15 -16.28
N TRP A 81 1.11 -0.99 -16.03
CA TRP A 81 2.25 -0.56 -16.82
C TRP A 81 3.47 -1.47 -16.59
N LEU A 82 3.76 -1.82 -15.34
CA LEU A 82 4.84 -2.73 -14.98
C LEU A 82 4.59 -4.16 -15.52
N LYS A 83 3.35 -4.60 -15.56
CA LYS A 83 2.99 -5.91 -16.14
C LYS A 83 3.33 -6.02 -17.61
N GLN A 84 3.42 -4.91 -18.38
CA GLN A 84 3.90 -4.93 -19.76
C GLN A 84 5.39 -5.30 -19.85
N HIS A 85 6.19 -4.95 -18.83
CA HIS A 85 7.61 -5.35 -18.74
C HIS A 85 7.75 -6.79 -18.20
N TRP A 86 6.83 -7.23 -17.33
CA TRP A 86 6.84 -8.58 -16.73
C TRP A 86 5.48 -9.27 -16.91
N PRO A 87 5.17 -9.76 -18.15
CA PRO A 87 3.85 -10.30 -18.46
C PRO A 87 3.46 -11.52 -17.62
N GLN A 88 4.44 -12.20 -17.02
CA GLN A 88 4.20 -13.36 -16.15
C GLN A 88 3.93 -12.96 -14.69
N ALA A 89 4.19 -11.70 -14.32
CA ALA A 89 3.91 -11.21 -12.98
C ALA A 89 2.39 -11.16 -12.76
N ARG A 90 1.96 -11.53 -11.55
CA ARG A 90 0.56 -11.50 -11.14
C ARG A 90 0.29 -10.22 -10.34
N ILE A 91 -0.82 -9.55 -10.63
CA ILE A 91 -1.28 -8.42 -9.83
C ILE A 91 -2.18 -8.97 -8.72
N GLY A 92 -1.84 -8.68 -7.45
CA GLY A 92 -2.58 -9.14 -6.29
C GLY A 92 -2.95 -8.01 -5.33
N ILE A 93 -4.14 -8.14 -4.71
CA ILE A 93 -4.66 -7.22 -3.69
C ILE A 93 -5.50 -8.02 -2.68
N GLY A 94 -5.91 -7.43 -1.54
CA GLY A 94 -6.84 -8.04 -0.60
C GLY A 94 -8.23 -8.31 -1.20
N ASP A 95 -8.89 -9.38 -0.80
CA ASP A 95 -10.23 -9.76 -1.29
C ASP A 95 -11.32 -8.74 -0.93
N GLY A 96 -11.09 -7.90 0.07
CA GLY A 96 -11.92 -6.74 0.42
C GLY A 96 -12.07 -5.70 -0.69
N ILE A 97 -11.24 -5.74 -1.74
CA ILE A 97 -11.38 -4.88 -2.93
C ILE A 97 -12.77 -4.98 -3.57
N ARG A 98 -13.45 -6.12 -3.46
CA ARG A 98 -14.81 -6.29 -3.97
C ARG A 98 -15.79 -5.33 -3.30
N ASP A 99 -15.69 -5.17 -1.98
CA ASP A 99 -16.55 -4.26 -1.21
C ASP A 99 -16.21 -2.80 -1.53
N VAL A 100 -14.93 -2.49 -1.69
CA VAL A 100 -14.46 -1.16 -2.11
C VAL A 100 -14.98 -0.83 -3.51
N GLN A 101 -14.86 -1.74 -4.47
CA GLN A 101 -15.39 -1.56 -5.81
C GLN A 101 -16.92 -1.35 -5.80
N GLN A 102 -17.68 -2.18 -5.07
CA GLN A 102 -19.14 -2.03 -4.97
C GLN A 102 -19.54 -0.66 -4.38
N THR A 103 -18.79 -0.17 -3.40
CA THR A 103 -19.08 1.09 -2.71
C THR A 103 -18.69 2.31 -3.55
N LEU A 104 -17.54 2.25 -4.23
CA LEU A 104 -16.94 3.43 -4.87
C LEU A 104 -17.17 3.48 -6.39
N ALA A 105 -17.37 2.36 -7.08
CA ALA A 105 -17.61 2.35 -8.53
C ALA A 105 -18.74 3.29 -8.98
N PRO A 106 -19.88 3.40 -8.26
CA PRO A 106 -20.94 4.33 -8.65
C PRO A 106 -20.55 5.81 -8.62
N ARG A 107 -19.42 6.13 -7.98
CA ARG A 107 -18.88 7.50 -7.86
C ARG A 107 -17.72 7.79 -8.79
N CYS A 108 -17.26 6.78 -9.54
CA CYS A 108 -16.12 6.84 -10.45
C CYS A 108 -16.61 6.74 -11.91
N ALA A 109 -15.92 7.43 -12.82
CA ALA A 109 -16.13 7.24 -14.26
C ALA A 109 -15.39 5.99 -14.71
N LEU A 110 -16.02 4.83 -14.59
CA LEU A 110 -15.48 3.53 -14.98
C LEU A 110 -16.11 3.09 -16.33
N PRO A 111 -15.45 2.18 -17.08
CA PRO A 111 -16.00 1.61 -18.30
C PRO A 111 -17.36 0.93 -18.06
N ASP A 112 -18.25 0.92 -19.09
CA ASP A 112 -19.58 0.32 -18.99
C ASP A 112 -19.54 -1.20 -18.68
N ASP A 113 -18.46 -1.87 -19.05
CA ASP A 113 -18.24 -3.31 -18.80
C ASP A 113 -17.50 -3.59 -17.47
N PHE A 114 -17.21 -2.56 -16.67
CA PHE A 114 -16.57 -2.74 -15.37
C PHE A 114 -17.42 -3.61 -14.44
N ARG A 115 -16.78 -4.57 -13.80
CA ARG A 115 -17.41 -5.45 -12.80
C ARG A 115 -16.80 -5.20 -11.43
N ALA A 116 -17.64 -4.92 -10.45
CA ALA A 116 -17.23 -4.75 -9.05
C ALA A 116 -17.12 -6.11 -8.34
N ASP A 117 -16.25 -6.99 -8.86
CA ASP A 117 -16.06 -8.37 -8.39
C ASP A 117 -14.58 -8.76 -8.19
N GLY A 118 -13.66 -7.79 -8.37
CA GLY A 118 -12.22 -8.02 -8.24
C GLY A 118 -11.56 -8.67 -9.45
N SER A 119 -12.30 -8.95 -10.53
CA SER A 119 -11.79 -9.66 -11.73
C SER A 119 -10.70 -8.91 -12.51
N GLN A 120 -10.42 -7.65 -12.15
CA GLN A 120 -9.35 -6.85 -12.72
C GLN A 120 -7.96 -7.28 -12.20
N PHE A 121 -7.91 -7.95 -11.04
CA PHE A 121 -6.70 -8.45 -10.41
C PHE A 121 -6.50 -9.93 -10.71
N ASP A 122 -5.26 -10.39 -10.83
CA ASP A 122 -4.97 -11.82 -11.09
C ASP A 122 -5.16 -12.67 -9.83
N HIS A 123 -5.11 -12.06 -8.64
CA HIS A 123 -5.30 -12.74 -7.37
C HIS A 123 -5.89 -11.82 -6.31
N LEU A 124 -6.84 -12.34 -5.55
CA LEU A 124 -7.43 -11.70 -4.39
C LEU A 124 -7.04 -12.48 -3.13
N PHE A 125 -6.20 -11.87 -2.30
CA PHE A 125 -5.68 -12.51 -1.10
C PHE A 125 -6.71 -12.53 0.03
N ALA A 126 -6.88 -13.70 0.63
CA ALA A 126 -7.62 -13.86 1.89
C ALA A 126 -6.72 -13.53 3.09
N ASP A 127 -7.37 -13.26 4.25
CA ASP A 127 -6.63 -13.09 5.50
C ASP A 127 -5.87 -14.37 5.88
N ASP A 128 -4.64 -14.20 6.37
CA ASP A 128 -3.70 -15.27 6.73
C ASP A 128 -3.26 -16.18 5.55
N GLU A 129 -3.62 -15.82 4.31
CA GLU A 129 -3.14 -16.53 3.13
C GLU A 129 -1.62 -16.49 3.06
N ARG A 130 -1.02 -17.58 2.59
CA ARG A 130 0.43 -17.73 2.45
C ARG A 130 0.80 -18.14 1.05
N PHE A 131 1.87 -17.55 0.54
CA PHE A 131 2.47 -17.93 -0.74
C PHE A 131 4.00 -17.81 -0.65
N GLU A 132 4.68 -18.25 -1.69
CA GLU A 132 6.14 -18.21 -1.76
C GLU A 132 6.59 -17.12 -2.74
N LEU A 133 7.67 -16.43 -2.37
CA LEU A 133 8.45 -15.56 -3.24
C LEU A 133 9.87 -16.13 -3.29
N GLY A 134 10.16 -16.97 -4.27
CA GLY A 134 11.36 -17.79 -4.27
C GLY A 134 11.37 -18.75 -3.08
N THR A 135 12.34 -18.58 -2.18
CA THR A 135 12.42 -19.36 -0.91
C THR A 135 11.83 -18.62 0.30
N LEU A 136 11.39 -17.37 0.11
CA LEU A 136 10.79 -16.57 1.18
C LEU A 136 9.31 -16.94 1.34
N GLN A 137 8.89 -17.12 2.59
CA GLN A 137 7.47 -17.23 2.92
C GLN A 137 6.84 -15.83 3.01
N VAL A 138 5.74 -15.64 2.32
CA VAL A 138 4.89 -14.45 2.42
C VAL A 138 3.62 -14.81 3.16
N ARG A 139 3.25 -14.00 4.15
CA ARG A 139 1.96 -14.08 4.85
C ARG A 139 1.21 -12.77 4.63
N VAL A 140 -0.03 -12.89 4.18
CA VAL A 140 -0.96 -11.77 4.07
C VAL A 140 -1.69 -11.60 5.40
N ILE A 141 -1.81 -10.38 5.87
CA ILE A 141 -2.50 -10.04 7.11
C ILE A 141 -3.55 -8.99 6.78
N ALA A 142 -4.83 -9.31 6.92
CA ALA A 142 -5.87 -8.30 6.79
C ALA A 142 -5.73 -7.25 7.90
N VAL A 143 -5.67 -5.98 7.50
CA VAL A 143 -5.49 -4.83 8.39
C VAL A 143 -6.52 -3.72 8.08
N PRO A 144 -7.84 -4.05 8.05
CA PRO A 144 -8.86 -3.07 7.74
C PRO A 144 -8.86 -1.92 8.75
N GLY A 145 -9.32 -0.76 8.30
CA GLY A 145 -9.51 0.42 9.15
C GLY A 145 -9.17 1.73 8.45
N HIS A 146 -8.08 1.83 7.71
CA HIS A 146 -7.87 2.92 6.75
C HIS A 146 -8.86 2.77 5.59
N THR A 147 -8.84 1.61 4.97
CA THR A 147 -9.85 1.13 4.01
C THR A 147 -10.27 -0.29 4.41
N SER A 148 -11.40 -0.77 3.86
CA SER A 148 -11.89 -2.12 4.15
C SER A 148 -11.07 -3.24 3.47
N ASP A 149 -10.37 -2.93 2.40
CA ASP A 149 -9.52 -3.86 1.63
C ASP A 149 -8.06 -3.86 2.08
N SER A 150 -7.68 -3.04 3.07
CA SER A 150 -6.30 -2.93 3.54
C SER A 150 -5.75 -4.26 4.02
N ILE A 151 -4.60 -4.65 3.45
CA ILE A 151 -3.80 -5.79 3.86
C ILE A 151 -2.33 -5.37 4.09
N ALA A 152 -1.64 -6.13 4.91
CA ALA A 152 -0.20 -6.04 5.07
C ALA A 152 0.48 -7.31 4.55
N TYR A 153 1.66 -7.15 3.97
CA TYR A 153 2.50 -8.28 3.56
C TYR A 153 3.65 -8.47 4.54
N LEU A 154 3.74 -9.65 5.14
CA LEU A 154 4.90 -10.07 5.94
C LEU A 154 5.75 -11.02 5.10
N ILE A 155 6.93 -10.56 4.67
CA ILE A 155 7.86 -11.30 3.80
C ILE A 155 9.14 -11.56 4.61
N GLY A 156 9.33 -12.79 5.06
CA GLY A 156 10.40 -13.10 6.01
C GLY A 156 10.26 -12.29 7.31
N ASP A 157 11.19 -11.36 7.55
CA ASP A 157 11.19 -10.44 8.70
C ASP A 157 10.72 -9.02 8.36
N ALA A 158 10.30 -8.78 7.12
CA ALA A 158 9.88 -7.47 6.62
C ALA A 158 8.36 -7.36 6.52
N LEU A 159 7.76 -6.40 7.21
CA LEU A 159 6.34 -6.07 7.18
C LEU A 159 6.12 -4.81 6.34
N PHE A 160 5.18 -4.88 5.39
CA PHE A 160 4.70 -3.79 4.55
C PHE A 160 3.23 -3.53 4.92
N PRO A 161 2.94 -2.58 5.84
CA PRO A 161 1.62 -2.42 6.45
C PRO A 161 0.64 -1.58 5.61
N GLY A 162 1.02 -1.13 4.41
CA GLY A 162 0.27 -0.11 3.69
C GLY A 162 0.02 1.12 4.56
N ASP A 163 -1.16 1.69 4.45
CA ASP A 163 -1.57 2.87 5.21
C ASP A 163 -2.12 2.56 6.62
N SER A 164 -1.68 1.46 7.23
CA SER A 164 -2.04 1.18 8.63
C SER A 164 -1.08 1.85 9.61
N LEU A 165 0.22 1.84 9.32
CA LEU A 165 1.27 2.42 10.16
C LEU A 165 2.22 3.28 9.32
N PHE A 166 2.50 4.49 9.80
CA PHE A 166 3.53 5.39 9.27
C PHE A 166 4.77 5.39 10.17
N MET A 167 5.74 6.25 9.90
CA MET A 167 6.86 6.45 10.83
C MET A 167 6.32 6.80 12.22
N PRO A 168 7.00 6.42 13.31
CA PRO A 168 6.49 6.60 14.67
C PRO A 168 6.06 8.04 15.00
N ASP A 169 6.75 9.04 14.45
CA ASP A 169 6.45 10.47 14.60
C ASP A 169 5.34 10.98 13.66
N ALA A 170 4.91 10.18 12.70
CA ALA A 170 3.77 10.45 11.80
C ALA A 170 2.49 9.68 12.23
N GLY A 171 2.63 8.54 12.90
CA GLY A 171 1.54 7.80 13.53
C GLY A 171 0.83 6.82 12.60
N THR A 172 -0.42 7.10 12.24
CA THR A 172 -1.31 6.23 11.44
C THR A 172 -2.07 7.01 10.38
N ALA A 173 -2.58 6.33 9.36
CA ALA A 173 -3.44 6.94 8.36
C ALA A 173 -4.82 7.35 8.91
N ARG A 174 -5.55 8.09 8.09
CA ARG A 174 -6.95 8.48 8.30
C ARG A 174 -7.90 7.28 8.12
N CYS A 175 -9.10 7.38 8.72
CA CYS A 175 -10.11 6.33 8.70
C CYS A 175 -11.49 6.82 8.24
N ASP A 176 -11.59 7.99 7.61
CA ASP A 176 -12.85 8.64 7.23
C ASP A 176 -13.25 8.38 5.77
N PHE A 177 -12.54 7.50 5.06
CA PHE A 177 -12.98 7.00 3.77
C PHE A 177 -14.18 6.06 3.92
N PRO A 178 -15.01 5.90 2.86
CA PRO A 178 -16.07 4.90 2.86
C PRO A 178 -15.51 3.50 3.15
N GLY A 179 -16.00 2.86 4.21
CA GLY A 179 -15.49 1.58 4.72
C GLY A 179 -14.32 1.69 5.70
N GLY A 180 -13.83 2.91 5.98
CA GLY A 180 -12.82 3.15 7.03
C GLY A 180 -13.43 3.12 8.44
N ASP A 181 -12.65 2.67 9.43
CA ASP A 181 -13.07 2.59 10.83
C ASP A 181 -11.84 2.64 11.76
N ALA A 182 -11.78 3.67 12.61
CA ALA A 182 -10.64 3.86 13.51
C ALA A 182 -10.50 2.74 14.56
N ARG A 183 -11.61 2.13 14.97
CA ARG A 183 -11.60 1.01 15.93
C ARG A 183 -11.03 -0.26 15.28
N GLN A 184 -11.39 -0.51 14.02
CA GLN A 184 -10.81 -1.60 13.24
C GLN A 184 -9.31 -1.35 13.00
N LEU A 185 -8.91 -0.11 12.64
CA LEU A 185 -7.50 0.22 12.46
C LEU A 185 -6.69 -0.06 13.73
N PHE A 186 -7.21 0.34 14.91
CA PHE A 186 -6.55 0.04 16.17
C PHE A 186 -6.37 -1.48 16.37
N ALA A 187 -7.42 -2.27 16.16
CA ALA A 187 -7.35 -3.72 16.29
C ALA A 187 -6.36 -4.35 15.29
N SER A 188 -6.34 -3.87 14.05
CA SER A 188 -5.40 -4.28 13.01
C SER A 188 -3.95 -3.99 13.42
N ILE A 189 -3.69 -2.81 13.99
CA ILE A 189 -2.35 -2.46 14.48
C ILE A 189 -1.93 -3.34 15.65
N GLN A 190 -2.83 -3.62 16.61
CA GLN A 190 -2.53 -4.53 17.71
C GLN A 190 -2.21 -5.94 17.22
N ARG A 191 -2.85 -6.39 16.14
CA ARG A 191 -2.51 -7.66 15.48
C ARG A 191 -1.09 -7.65 14.91
N MET A 192 -0.67 -6.56 14.27
CA MET A 192 0.71 -6.40 13.78
C MET A 192 1.72 -6.28 14.94
N TYR A 193 1.34 -5.65 16.06
CA TYR A 193 2.18 -5.53 17.24
C TYR A 193 2.43 -6.86 17.98
N ALA A 194 1.66 -7.91 17.66
CA ALA A 194 1.94 -9.28 18.14
C ALA A 194 3.13 -9.94 17.40
N LEU A 195 3.64 -9.35 16.31
CA LEU A 195 4.85 -9.81 15.65
C LEU A 195 6.09 -9.54 16.51
N PRO A 196 7.21 -10.25 16.27
CA PRO A 196 8.49 -10.01 16.98
C PRO A 196 8.90 -8.53 16.93
N ALA A 197 9.47 -8.03 18.03
CA ALA A 197 9.84 -6.61 18.14
C ALA A 197 10.90 -6.16 17.12
N ASP A 198 11.72 -7.07 16.63
CA ASP A 198 12.75 -6.86 15.60
C ASP A 198 12.23 -6.99 14.16
N THR A 199 10.94 -7.31 13.97
CA THR A 199 10.30 -7.26 12.64
C THR A 199 10.48 -5.87 12.06
N ARG A 200 11.13 -5.79 10.88
CA ARG A 200 11.29 -4.53 10.15
C ARG A 200 9.95 -4.10 9.58
N VAL A 201 9.63 -2.81 9.69
CA VAL A 201 8.40 -2.21 9.15
C VAL A 201 8.78 -1.21 8.08
N PHE A 202 8.23 -1.37 6.88
CA PHE A 202 8.45 -0.53 5.71
C PHE A 202 7.16 0.25 5.41
N VAL A 203 7.16 1.54 5.74
CA VAL A 203 5.95 2.38 5.70
C VAL A 203 5.61 2.82 4.28
N CYS A 204 4.31 2.90 3.96
CA CYS A 204 3.86 3.34 2.64
C CYS A 204 4.08 4.85 2.41
N HIS A 205 3.91 5.67 3.45
CA HIS A 205 4.08 7.13 3.37
C HIS A 205 4.99 7.69 4.44
N ASP A 206 5.72 8.74 4.08
CA ASP A 206 6.36 9.62 5.05
C ASP A 206 6.40 11.08 4.57
N TYR A 207 5.96 11.96 5.44
CA TYR A 207 5.83 13.40 5.18
C TYR A 207 6.95 14.22 5.81
N GLY A 208 7.98 13.61 6.41
CA GLY A 208 9.09 14.29 7.07
C GLY A 208 8.66 15.28 8.15
N PRO A 209 7.84 14.86 9.16
CA PRO A 209 7.34 15.79 10.18
C PRO A 209 8.49 16.53 10.88
N GLY A 210 8.27 17.83 11.18
CA GLY A 210 9.32 18.67 11.76
C GLY A 210 10.45 19.05 10.81
N GLY A 211 10.35 18.71 9.51
CA GLY A 211 11.37 19.02 8.50
C GLY A 211 12.56 18.04 8.47
N ARG A 212 12.41 16.85 9.10
CA ARG A 212 13.40 15.79 8.94
C ARG A 212 13.37 15.21 7.52
N GLU A 213 14.45 14.57 7.13
CA GLU A 213 14.48 13.78 5.91
C GLU A 213 13.45 12.64 5.97
N VAL A 214 12.91 12.27 4.80
CA VAL A 214 11.97 11.16 4.70
C VAL A 214 12.64 9.84 5.06
N ALA A 215 11.89 8.99 5.77
CA ALA A 215 12.34 7.68 6.21
C ALA A 215 11.30 6.63 5.88
N TYR A 216 11.74 5.44 5.55
CA TYR A 216 10.87 4.37 5.06
C TYR A 216 10.88 3.12 5.92
N GLN A 217 11.80 3.03 6.88
CA GLN A 217 11.97 1.82 7.69
C GLN A 217 11.97 2.15 9.18
N THR A 218 11.25 1.34 9.94
CA THR A 218 11.25 1.29 11.39
C THR A 218 11.16 -0.19 11.86
N SER A 219 10.73 -0.45 13.08
CA SER A 219 10.48 -1.80 13.59
C SER A 219 9.20 -1.85 14.43
N ILE A 220 8.65 -3.06 14.63
CA ILE A 220 7.51 -3.26 15.54
C ILE A 220 7.86 -2.76 16.95
N GLY A 221 9.05 -3.04 17.44
CA GLY A 221 9.48 -2.56 18.76
C GLY A 221 9.55 -1.04 18.87
N GLU A 222 9.97 -0.34 17.81
CA GLU A 222 9.99 1.12 17.79
C GLU A 222 8.58 1.70 17.71
N GLN A 223 7.72 1.14 16.86
CA GLN A 223 6.32 1.50 16.77
C GLN A 223 5.62 1.40 18.15
N ARG A 224 5.80 0.30 18.84
CA ARG A 224 5.23 0.07 20.17
C ARG A 224 5.75 1.06 21.22
N ARG A 225 7.02 1.46 21.15
CA ARG A 225 7.60 2.42 22.11
C ARG A 225 7.16 3.85 21.87
N SER A 226 7.13 4.30 20.62
CA SER A 226 7.17 5.73 20.30
C SER A 226 6.13 6.21 19.30
N ASN A 227 5.29 5.33 18.71
CA ASN A 227 4.26 5.80 17.80
C ASN A 227 3.32 6.79 18.50
N ILE A 228 3.23 8.00 17.95
CA ILE A 228 2.48 9.12 18.56
C ILE A 228 0.98 8.86 18.71
N HIS A 229 0.42 7.91 17.94
CA HIS A 229 -1.00 7.58 17.97
C HIS A 229 -1.31 6.29 18.71
N VAL A 230 -0.45 5.26 18.62
CA VAL A 230 -0.81 3.89 19.02
C VAL A 230 0.32 3.15 19.76
N ARG A 231 1.27 3.88 20.40
CA ARG A 231 2.27 3.20 21.25
C ARG A 231 1.63 2.39 22.36
N ASP A 232 2.39 1.47 22.93
CA ASP A 232 1.93 0.66 24.07
C ASP A 232 1.33 1.54 25.17
N GLY A 233 0.17 1.11 25.72
CA GLY A 233 -0.57 1.83 26.76
C GLY A 233 -1.57 2.86 26.25
N VAL A 234 -1.70 3.06 24.93
CA VAL A 234 -2.79 3.87 24.38
C VAL A 234 -4.07 3.05 24.37
N GLU A 235 -5.11 3.57 25.01
CA GLU A 235 -6.42 2.94 25.05
C GLU A 235 -7.21 3.19 23.76
N ILE A 236 -7.98 2.21 23.33
CA ILE A 236 -8.72 2.23 22.05
C ILE A 236 -9.64 3.46 21.95
N GLU A 237 -10.34 3.85 23.03
CA GLU A 237 -11.25 5.00 23.00
C GLU A 237 -10.48 6.32 22.82
N ALA A 238 -9.31 6.43 23.41
CA ALA A 238 -8.45 7.60 23.22
C ALA A 238 -7.95 7.70 21.77
N PHE A 239 -7.53 6.57 21.18
CA PHE A 239 -7.13 6.51 19.77
C PHE A 239 -8.28 6.89 18.83
N VAL A 240 -9.47 6.30 19.02
CA VAL A 240 -10.64 6.58 18.18
C VAL A 240 -11.02 8.06 18.24
N ALA A 241 -11.09 8.64 19.44
CA ALA A 241 -11.41 10.06 19.61
C ALA A 241 -10.39 10.96 18.92
N GLN A 242 -9.07 10.68 19.10
CA GLN A 242 -7.98 11.42 18.46
C GLN A 242 -8.05 11.30 16.93
N ARG A 243 -8.29 10.08 16.40
CA ARG A 243 -8.34 9.82 14.95
C ARG A 243 -9.52 10.54 14.31
N GLN A 244 -10.71 10.44 14.89
CA GLN A 244 -11.92 11.12 14.40
C GLN A 244 -11.76 12.66 14.42
N ALA A 245 -11.22 13.21 15.51
CA ALA A 245 -10.98 14.65 15.59
C ALA A 245 -10.00 15.15 14.54
N ARG A 246 -8.94 14.38 14.26
CA ARG A 246 -7.96 14.74 13.23
C ARG A 246 -8.55 14.58 11.82
N ASP A 247 -9.23 13.48 11.54
CA ASP A 247 -9.79 13.19 10.21
C ASP A 247 -10.80 14.25 9.79
N ALA A 248 -11.63 14.73 10.72
CA ALA A 248 -12.59 15.80 10.47
C ALA A 248 -11.94 17.12 9.98
N THR A 249 -10.63 17.30 10.12
CA THR A 249 -9.88 18.48 9.68
C THR A 249 -9.11 18.27 8.38
N LEU A 250 -9.07 17.05 7.85
CA LEU A 250 -8.28 16.73 6.66
C LEU A 250 -9.09 17.00 5.37
N PRO A 251 -8.50 17.65 4.37
CA PRO A 251 -9.11 17.74 3.05
C PRO A 251 -9.14 16.37 2.36
N GLU A 252 -9.97 16.22 1.34
CA GLU A 252 -9.87 15.05 0.46
C GLU A 252 -8.48 14.99 -0.21
N PRO A 253 -7.96 13.78 -0.47
CA PRO A 253 -6.72 13.62 -1.24
C PRO A 253 -6.86 14.27 -2.62
N ARG A 254 -5.83 15.01 -3.03
CA ARG A 254 -5.83 15.78 -4.29
C ARG A 254 -6.14 14.92 -5.52
N LEU A 255 -5.68 13.68 -5.52
CA LEU A 255 -5.82 12.75 -6.64
C LEU A 255 -6.90 11.69 -6.44
N ILE A 256 -7.80 11.83 -5.46
CA ILE A 256 -8.79 10.80 -5.12
C ILE A 256 -9.58 10.29 -6.34
N ARG A 257 -10.01 11.18 -7.23
CA ARG A 257 -10.81 10.79 -8.41
C ARG A 257 -9.99 9.99 -9.42
N PRO A 258 -8.86 10.51 -9.99
CA PRO A 258 -8.06 9.75 -10.96
C PRO A 258 -7.42 8.50 -10.30
N ALA A 259 -7.03 8.55 -9.02
CA ALA A 259 -6.48 7.41 -8.32
C ALA A 259 -7.50 6.27 -8.19
N LEU A 260 -8.69 6.53 -7.66
CA LEU A 260 -9.71 5.50 -7.53
C LEU A 260 -10.16 4.97 -8.90
N GLN A 261 -10.31 5.84 -9.90
CA GLN A 261 -10.67 5.43 -11.25
C GLN A 261 -9.65 4.45 -11.84
N THR A 262 -8.36 4.65 -11.59
CA THR A 262 -7.26 3.78 -12.03
C THR A 262 -7.14 2.53 -11.15
N ASN A 263 -7.15 2.71 -9.83
CA ASN A 263 -6.77 1.66 -8.88
C ASN A 263 -7.87 0.63 -8.68
N LEU A 264 -9.15 1.00 -8.80
CA LEU A 264 -10.26 0.03 -8.87
C LEU A 264 -10.16 -0.90 -10.08
N GLN A 265 -9.34 -0.55 -11.08
CA GLN A 265 -9.08 -1.31 -12.29
C GLN A 265 -7.67 -1.91 -12.33
N ALA A 266 -7.08 -2.18 -11.15
CA ALA A 266 -5.74 -2.74 -11.02
C ALA A 266 -4.63 -1.92 -11.73
N GLY A 267 -4.76 -0.59 -11.77
CA GLY A 267 -3.79 0.30 -12.41
C GLY A 267 -4.04 0.58 -13.90
N ARG A 268 -5.22 0.26 -14.46
CA ARG A 268 -5.56 0.64 -15.84
C ARG A 268 -5.83 2.14 -15.92
N CYS A 269 -5.12 2.80 -16.83
CA CYS A 269 -5.24 4.23 -17.09
C CYS A 269 -6.05 4.54 -18.37
N ASP A 270 -6.59 3.53 -19.04
CA ASP A 270 -7.39 3.68 -20.28
C ASP A 270 -8.67 4.46 -19.95
N GLY A 271 -8.73 5.74 -20.35
CA GLY A 271 -9.83 6.65 -20.04
C GLY A 271 -9.53 7.71 -18.96
N VAL A 272 -8.42 7.62 -18.22
CA VAL A 272 -7.90 8.72 -17.39
C VAL A 272 -7.11 9.71 -18.26
N LEU A 273 -6.75 9.29 -19.48
CA LEU A 273 -5.96 10.02 -20.47
C LEU A 273 -6.84 10.80 -21.47
N GLY A 274 -8.07 11.14 -21.11
CA GLY A 274 -9.00 11.88 -21.95
C GLY A 274 -9.12 13.34 -21.58
#